data_52a311c3388b080514b33409dc20868c
#
_entry.id   52a311c3388b080514b33409dc20868c
#
_cell.length_a   1.000
_cell.length_b   1.000
_cell.length_c   1.000
_cell.angle_alpha   90.00
_cell.angle_beta   90.00
_cell.angle_gamma   90.00
#
_symmetry.space_group_name_H-M   'P 1'
#
loop_
_entity.id
_entity.type
_entity.pdbx_description
1 polymer ?
#
loop_
_entity_poly.entity_id
_entity_poly.type
_entity_poly.pdbx_seq_one_letter_code
_entity_poly.pdbx_strand_id
1 'polypeptide(L)'
;MLIGISLGPGDPELMTFKAAAALKRCDSVFVPGEMAAELARPYSVPQILEFPMIEDKDELERIWQKNADTVAASAAGGTAGFACIGDVNTFSTFSHLKRVIGRSHPKIEVETVPGVGVVPALAARFGVALEKSFEVSDGSPVESV
;
A
#
# COMPACT_ATOMS: atom_id res chain seq x y z
N MET A 1 2.25 9.20 13.35
CA MET A 1 2.83 7.95 12.81
C MET A 1 2.08 7.52 11.56
N LEU A 2 2.76 7.02 10.53
CA LEU A 2 2.15 6.44 9.33
C LEU A 2 2.31 4.92 9.32
N ILE A 3 1.22 4.20 9.04
CA ILE A 3 1.23 2.73 8.91
C ILE A 3 0.82 2.36 7.48
N GLY A 4 1.73 1.70 6.73
CA GLY A 4 1.40 1.02 5.48
C GLY A 4 0.70 -0.30 5.79
N ILE A 5 -0.51 -0.51 5.27
CA ILE A 5 -1.35 -1.65 5.61
C ILE A 5 -1.64 -2.47 4.35
N SER A 6 -1.28 -3.74 4.39
CA SER A 6 -1.55 -4.69 3.31
C SER A 6 -2.96 -5.26 3.44
N LEU A 7 -3.79 -5.10 2.40
CA LEU A 7 -5.18 -5.59 2.40
C LEU A 7 -5.33 -7.03 1.88
N GLY A 8 -4.23 -7.63 1.44
CA GLY A 8 -4.27 -8.91 0.74
C GLY A 8 -4.67 -8.78 -0.73
N PRO A 9 -4.79 -9.89 -1.48
CA PRO A 9 -4.87 -9.90 -2.95
C PRO A 9 -6.27 -9.60 -3.51
N GLY A 10 -7.22 -9.19 -2.69
CA GLY A 10 -8.58 -8.84 -3.08
C GLY A 10 -9.68 -9.66 -2.39
N ASP A 11 -9.36 -10.85 -1.92
CA ASP A 11 -10.26 -11.66 -1.10
C ASP A 11 -10.21 -11.18 0.36
N PRO A 12 -11.35 -10.75 0.95
CA PRO A 12 -11.39 -10.30 2.34
C PRO A 12 -10.89 -11.35 3.35
N GLU A 13 -11.06 -12.63 3.07
CA GLU A 13 -10.61 -13.73 3.94
C GLU A 13 -9.07 -13.89 3.95
N LEU A 14 -8.38 -13.31 2.96
CA LEU A 14 -6.92 -13.28 2.88
C LEU A 14 -6.30 -12.02 3.51
N MET A 15 -7.11 -11.16 4.12
CA MET A 15 -6.61 -10.06 4.96
C MET A 15 -6.08 -10.63 6.28
N THR A 16 -4.90 -10.19 6.70
CA THR A 16 -4.34 -10.61 7.98
C THR A 16 -5.10 -9.99 9.16
N PHE A 17 -5.20 -10.71 10.29
CA PHE A 17 -5.72 -10.14 11.53
C PHE A 17 -4.99 -8.87 11.95
N LYS A 18 -3.68 -8.80 11.71
CA LYS A 18 -2.87 -7.62 12.01
C LYS A 18 -3.27 -6.41 11.16
N ALA A 19 -3.59 -6.62 9.87
CA ALA A 19 -4.07 -5.57 8.98
C ALA A 19 -5.44 -5.05 9.43
N ALA A 20 -6.38 -5.93 9.72
CA ALA A 20 -7.70 -5.57 10.24
C ALA A 20 -7.61 -4.78 11.56
N ALA A 21 -6.75 -5.21 12.48
CA ALA A 21 -6.50 -4.49 13.74
C ALA A 21 -5.85 -3.13 13.51
N ALA A 22 -4.91 -3.02 12.55
CA ALA A 22 -4.28 -1.76 12.20
C ALA A 22 -5.27 -0.75 11.61
N LEU A 23 -6.17 -1.18 10.70
CA LEU A 23 -7.23 -0.34 10.15
C LEU A 23 -8.12 0.27 11.25
N LYS A 24 -8.51 -0.55 12.26
CA LYS A 24 -9.37 -0.11 13.37
C LYS A 24 -8.70 0.89 14.31
N ARG A 25 -7.38 0.85 14.45
CA ARG A 25 -6.64 1.73 15.38
C ARG A 25 -6.16 3.04 14.76
N CYS A 26 -6.24 3.18 13.43
CA CYS A 26 -5.87 4.42 12.75
C CYS A 26 -6.94 5.49 12.94
N ASP A 27 -6.52 6.71 13.24
CA ASP A 27 -7.40 7.89 13.32
C ASP A 27 -7.90 8.31 11.94
N SER A 28 -7.11 8.05 10.91
CA SER A 28 -7.47 8.24 9.50
C SER A 28 -6.89 7.13 8.64
N VAL A 29 -7.63 6.69 7.62
CA VAL A 29 -7.19 5.67 6.66
C VAL A 29 -7.33 6.22 5.26
N PHE A 30 -6.27 6.10 4.48
CA PHE A 30 -6.20 6.48 3.07
C PHE A 30 -6.00 5.25 2.19
N VAL A 31 -6.57 5.29 0.99
CA VAL A 31 -6.49 4.20 0.01
C VAL A 31 -6.31 4.77 -1.40
N PRO A 32 -5.65 4.06 -2.33
CA PRO A 32 -5.40 4.56 -3.68
C PRO A 32 -6.57 4.39 -4.66
N GLY A 33 -7.69 3.81 -4.24
CA GLY A 33 -8.85 3.59 -5.10
C GLY A 33 -9.94 2.76 -4.46
N GLU A 34 -11.04 2.58 -5.20
CA GLU A 34 -12.28 1.99 -4.71
C GLU A 34 -12.13 0.53 -4.25
N MET A 35 -11.38 -0.31 -5.00
CA MET A 35 -11.17 -1.70 -4.59
C MET A 35 -10.52 -1.83 -3.21
N ALA A 36 -9.55 -0.97 -2.91
CA ALA A 36 -8.92 -0.92 -1.59
C ALA A 36 -9.89 -0.35 -0.54
N ALA A 37 -10.71 0.63 -0.92
CA ALA A 37 -11.73 1.19 -0.04
C ALA A 37 -12.77 0.13 0.36
N GLU A 38 -13.25 -0.68 -0.57
CA GLU A 38 -14.21 -1.76 -0.28
C GLU A 38 -13.69 -2.74 0.77
N LEU A 39 -12.42 -3.14 0.67
CA LEU A 39 -11.79 -4.03 1.65
C LEU A 39 -11.57 -3.38 3.02
N ALA A 40 -11.33 -2.07 3.06
CA ALA A 40 -11.07 -1.35 4.31
C ALA A 40 -12.37 -0.94 5.05
N ARG A 41 -13.48 -0.71 4.34
CA ARG A 41 -14.76 -0.22 4.91
C ARG A 41 -15.30 -1.02 6.10
N PRO A 42 -15.17 -2.34 6.20
CA PRO A 42 -15.63 -3.08 7.38
C PRO A 42 -14.88 -2.71 8.68
N TYR A 43 -13.73 -2.06 8.56
CA TYR A 43 -12.83 -1.78 9.69
C TYR A 43 -12.59 -0.30 9.94
N SER A 44 -12.85 0.57 8.95
CA SER A 44 -12.56 2.01 9.00
C SER A 44 -13.41 2.79 8.01
N VAL A 45 -13.29 4.12 8.03
CA VAL A 45 -13.86 5.01 7.00
C VAL A 45 -12.73 5.50 6.09
N PRO A 46 -12.41 4.77 5.00
CA PRO A 46 -11.28 5.10 4.15
C PRO A 46 -11.54 6.35 3.29
N GLN A 47 -10.52 7.17 3.12
CA GLN A 47 -10.48 8.30 2.20
C GLN A 47 -9.69 7.90 0.95
N ILE A 48 -10.31 8.07 -0.22
CA ILE A 48 -9.64 7.76 -1.49
C ILE A 48 -8.74 8.93 -1.88
N LEU A 49 -7.48 8.64 -2.12
CA LEU A 49 -6.51 9.54 -2.75
C LEU A 49 -6.18 8.99 -4.13
N GLU A 50 -6.48 9.76 -5.15
CA GLU A 50 -6.24 9.35 -6.53
C GLU A 50 -4.76 9.47 -6.91
N PHE A 51 -4.26 8.44 -7.59
CA PHE A 51 -2.92 8.37 -8.16
C PHE A 51 -3.06 8.06 -9.66
N PRO A 52 -3.35 9.07 -10.48
CA PRO A 52 -3.64 8.86 -11.89
C PRO A 52 -2.40 8.38 -12.65
N MET A 53 -2.62 7.55 -13.66
CA MET A 53 -1.61 7.18 -14.64
C MET A 53 -1.63 8.23 -15.76
N ILE A 54 -0.82 9.28 -15.63
CA ILE A 54 -0.69 10.35 -16.61
C ILE A 54 0.75 10.43 -17.12
N GLU A 55 0.92 10.89 -18.36
CA GLU A 55 2.24 11.03 -18.99
C GLU A 55 3.00 12.29 -18.52
N ASP A 56 2.27 13.32 -18.10
CA ASP A 56 2.85 14.56 -17.59
C ASP A 56 3.50 14.31 -16.22
N LYS A 57 4.83 14.23 -16.23
CA LYS A 57 5.63 13.94 -15.02
C LYS A 57 5.54 15.04 -13.96
N ASP A 58 5.44 16.30 -14.37
CA ASP A 58 5.38 17.44 -13.45
C ASP A 58 4.03 17.49 -12.75
N GLU A 59 2.95 17.19 -13.46
CA GLU A 59 1.63 17.08 -12.88
C GLU A 59 1.53 15.86 -11.95
N LEU A 60 2.06 14.72 -12.38
CA LEU A 60 2.11 13.52 -11.57
C LEU A 60 2.87 13.75 -10.26
N GLU A 61 4.03 14.39 -10.29
CA GLU A 61 4.82 14.70 -9.10
C GLU A 61 4.07 15.65 -8.16
N ARG A 62 3.36 16.64 -8.68
CA ARG A 62 2.50 17.53 -7.88
C ARG A 62 1.38 16.77 -7.16
N ILE A 63 0.73 15.83 -7.85
CA ILE A 63 -0.33 15.01 -7.24
C ILE A 63 0.25 14.13 -6.14
N TRP A 64 1.38 13.46 -6.38
CA TRP A 64 2.07 12.66 -5.38
C TRP A 64 2.47 13.48 -4.15
N GLN A 65 3.02 14.68 -4.35
CA GLN A 65 3.40 15.57 -3.25
C GLN A 65 2.17 16.01 -2.45
N LYS A 66 1.09 16.44 -3.12
CA LYS A 66 -0.16 16.81 -2.46
C LYS A 66 -0.75 15.69 -1.62
N ASN A 67 -0.77 14.47 -2.15
CA ASN A 67 -1.26 13.30 -1.43
C ASN A 67 -0.35 12.95 -0.24
N ALA A 68 0.97 13.05 -0.43
CA ALA A 68 1.95 12.86 0.64
C ALA A 68 1.78 13.88 1.77
N ASP A 69 1.55 15.15 1.44
CA ASP A 69 1.31 16.22 2.43
C ASP A 69 0.03 15.97 3.22
N THR A 70 -1.03 15.51 2.54
CA THR A 70 -2.32 15.15 3.19
C THR A 70 -2.13 14.01 4.20
N VAL A 71 -1.45 12.95 3.79
CA VAL A 71 -1.18 11.78 4.66
C VAL A 71 -0.25 12.17 5.81
N ALA A 72 0.80 12.95 5.53
CA ALA A 72 1.76 13.39 6.54
C ALA A 72 1.13 14.31 7.59
N ALA A 73 0.22 15.21 7.20
CA ALA A 73 -0.53 16.06 8.12
C ALA A 73 -1.36 15.22 9.11
N SER A 74 -2.06 14.19 8.62
CA SER A 74 -2.79 13.25 9.48
C SER A 74 -1.84 12.45 10.39
N ALA A 75 -0.72 11.98 9.87
CA ALA A 75 0.26 11.22 10.64
C ALA A 75 0.97 12.05 11.72
N ALA A 76 1.13 13.36 11.52
CA ALA A 76 1.69 14.28 12.50
C ALA A 76 0.75 14.51 13.69
N GLY A 77 -0.56 14.52 13.45
CA GLY A 77 -1.59 14.71 14.47
C GLY A 77 -2.06 13.43 15.18
N GLY A 78 -1.67 12.25 14.65
CA GLY A 78 -2.14 10.97 15.18
C GLY A 78 -1.56 9.78 14.43
N THR A 79 -2.37 8.74 14.26
CA THR A 79 -2.00 7.53 13.50
C THR A 79 -2.76 7.51 12.17
N ALA A 80 -2.04 7.71 11.07
CA ALA A 80 -2.58 7.57 9.72
C ALA A 80 -2.27 6.18 9.16
N GLY A 81 -3.24 5.55 8.52
CA GLY A 81 -3.07 4.32 7.73
C GLY A 81 -3.08 4.64 6.24
N PHE A 82 -2.21 4.00 5.47
CA PHE A 82 -2.33 3.97 4.01
C PHE A 82 -2.43 2.51 3.58
N ALA A 83 -3.59 2.11 3.07
CA ALA A 83 -3.90 0.71 2.82
C ALA A 83 -3.94 0.40 1.32
N CYS A 84 -3.21 -0.64 0.89
CA CYS A 84 -3.12 -1.08 -0.49
C CYS A 84 -3.51 -2.55 -0.64
N ILE A 85 -4.03 -2.90 -1.83
CA ILE A 85 -4.21 -4.29 -2.26
C ILE A 85 -2.85 -4.99 -2.35
N GLY A 86 -2.81 -6.28 -2.03
CA GLY A 86 -1.60 -7.08 -1.99
C GLY A 86 -0.75 -6.81 -0.75
N ASP A 87 0.56 -6.78 -0.93
CA ASP A 87 1.53 -6.46 0.11
C ASP A 87 2.15 -5.07 -0.13
N VAL A 88 2.13 -4.21 0.88
CA VAL A 88 2.59 -2.81 0.78
C VAL A 88 4.09 -2.66 0.51
N ASN A 89 4.87 -3.73 0.70
CA ASN A 89 6.32 -3.70 0.45
C ASN A 89 6.68 -4.24 -0.94
N THR A 90 5.68 -4.73 -1.72
CA THR A 90 5.91 -5.36 -3.03
C THR A 90 5.17 -4.59 -4.13
N PHE A 91 5.88 -3.81 -4.93
CA PHE A 91 5.38 -3.02 -6.08
C PHE A 91 4.11 -2.22 -5.78
N SER A 92 4.03 -1.59 -4.62
CA SER A 92 2.82 -0.93 -4.15
C SER A 92 2.87 0.59 -4.32
N THR A 93 1.69 1.21 -4.40
CA THR A 93 1.52 2.67 -4.31
C THR A 93 2.12 3.22 -3.02
N PHE A 94 2.02 2.46 -1.92
CA PHE A 94 2.60 2.86 -0.63
C PHE A 94 4.13 3.00 -0.68
N SER A 95 4.84 2.13 -1.39
CA SER A 95 6.30 2.20 -1.50
C SER A 95 6.76 3.53 -2.12
N HIS A 96 6.01 4.02 -3.10
CA HIS A 96 6.26 5.32 -3.72
C HIS A 96 5.90 6.48 -2.78
N LEU A 97 4.70 6.43 -2.17
CA LEU A 97 4.25 7.42 -1.18
C LEU A 97 5.26 7.56 -0.02
N LYS A 98 5.72 6.43 0.53
CA LYS A 98 6.74 6.38 1.58
C LYS A 98 8.02 7.11 1.17
N ARG A 99 8.44 6.98 -0.09
CA ARG A 99 9.63 7.65 -0.62
C ARG A 99 9.44 9.18 -0.68
N VAL A 100 8.27 9.63 -1.13
CA VAL A 100 7.92 11.07 -1.17
C VAL A 100 7.87 11.63 0.26
N ILE A 101 7.15 10.99 1.17
CA ILE A 101 7.05 11.40 2.58
C ILE A 101 8.44 11.43 3.24
N GLY A 102 9.29 10.44 3.00
CA GLY A 102 10.66 10.40 3.55
C GLY A 102 11.53 11.58 3.13
N ARG A 103 11.27 12.17 1.96
CA ARG A 103 11.98 13.37 1.47
C ARG A 103 11.39 14.65 2.04
N SER A 104 10.07 14.80 2.03
CA SER A 104 9.38 16.06 2.40
C SER A 104 8.99 16.13 3.88
N HIS A 105 8.79 14.99 4.54
CA HIS A 105 8.35 14.89 5.94
C HIS A 105 9.18 13.87 6.75
N PRO A 106 10.51 14.04 6.87
CA PRO A 106 11.43 13.02 7.42
C PRO A 106 11.21 12.72 8.91
N LYS A 107 10.40 13.51 9.61
CA LYS A 107 10.05 13.28 11.02
C LYS A 107 8.88 12.31 11.23
N ILE A 108 8.19 11.93 10.15
CA ILE A 108 7.08 10.97 10.23
C ILE A 108 7.66 9.56 10.37
N GLU A 109 7.36 8.92 11.49
CA GLU A 109 7.67 7.50 11.69
C GLU A 109 6.76 6.65 10.79
N VAL A 110 7.36 5.65 10.13
CA VAL A 110 6.66 4.79 9.18
C VAL A 110 6.84 3.32 9.57
N GLU A 111 5.71 2.64 9.78
CA GLU A 111 5.64 1.20 9.96
C GLU A 111 4.93 0.53 8.78
N THR A 112 5.10 -0.78 8.64
CA THR A 112 4.36 -1.58 7.66
C THR A 112 3.75 -2.82 8.29
N VAL A 113 2.57 -3.19 7.82
CA VAL A 113 1.89 -4.44 8.13
C VAL A 113 1.89 -5.28 6.86
N PRO A 114 2.65 -6.38 6.80
CA PRO A 114 2.71 -7.24 5.63
C PRO A 114 1.40 -7.98 5.41
N GLY A 115 1.21 -8.45 4.19
CA GLY A 115 0.00 -9.19 3.80
C GLY A 115 0.27 -10.30 2.79
N VAL A 116 -0.80 -10.97 2.39
CA VAL A 116 -0.75 -11.97 1.32
C VAL A 116 -0.58 -11.24 -0.01
N GLY A 117 0.54 -11.45 -0.67
CA GLY A 117 0.84 -10.90 -1.99
C GLY A 117 0.24 -11.73 -3.13
N VAL A 118 0.38 -11.21 -4.36
CA VAL A 118 -0.17 -11.84 -5.56
C VAL A 118 0.46 -13.22 -5.85
N VAL A 119 1.74 -13.41 -5.56
CA VAL A 119 2.46 -14.67 -5.87
C VAL A 119 1.86 -15.86 -5.14
N PRO A 120 1.76 -15.89 -3.78
CA PRO A 120 1.15 -17.01 -3.08
C PRO A 120 -0.36 -17.13 -3.39
N ALA A 121 -1.07 -16.04 -3.66
CA ALA A 121 -2.47 -16.09 -4.03
C ALA A 121 -2.69 -16.78 -5.38
N LEU A 122 -1.87 -16.48 -6.39
CA LEU A 122 -1.90 -17.14 -7.70
C LEU A 122 -1.50 -18.60 -7.60
N ALA A 123 -0.44 -18.91 -6.85
CA ALA A 123 0.00 -20.30 -6.64
C ALA A 123 -1.13 -21.16 -6.04
N ALA A 124 -1.82 -20.63 -5.02
CA ALA A 124 -2.97 -21.31 -4.43
C ALA A 124 -4.13 -21.47 -5.41
N ARG A 125 -4.46 -20.41 -6.18
CA ARG A 125 -5.54 -20.45 -7.16
C ARG A 125 -5.31 -21.47 -8.28
N PHE A 126 -4.07 -21.62 -8.73
CA PHE A 126 -3.71 -22.58 -9.78
C PHE A 126 -3.30 -23.96 -9.26
N GLY A 127 -3.28 -24.15 -7.96
CA GLY A 127 -2.90 -25.42 -7.33
C GLY A 127 -1.43 -25.80 -7.59
N VAL A 128 -0.54 -24.81 -7.70
CA VAL A 128 0.90 -25.01 -7.94
C VAL A 128 1.70 -24.69 -6.68
N ALA A 129 2.74 -25.50 -6.43
CA ALA A 129 3.74 -25.21 -5.40
C ALA A 129 4.98 -24.57 -6.03
N LEU A 130 5.53 -23.57 -5.33
CA LEU A 130 6.79 -22.93 -5.73
C LEU A 130 7.96 -23.66 -5.08
N GLU A 131 8.39 -24.76 -5.71
CA GLU A 131 9.44 -25.65 -5.18
C GLU A 131 10.86 -25.29 -5.63
N LYS A 132 10.97 -24.39 -6.60
CA LYS A 132 12.24 -23.92 -7.15
C LYS A 132 12.32 -22.41 -7.09
N SER A 133 13.43 -21.83 -7.53
CA SER A 133 13.59 -20.39 -7.65
C SER A 133 12.54 -19.78 -8.58
N PHE A 134 12.01 -18.62 -8.21
CA PHE A 134 11.15 -17.79 -9.05
C PHE A 134 11.62 -16.33 -8.95
N GLU A 135 11.25 -15.55 -9.92
CA GLU A 135 11.60 -14.14 -10.01
C GLU A 135 10.33 -13.29 -10.01
N VAL A 136 10.37 -12.17 -9.30
CA VAL A 136 9.32 -11.14 -9.31
C VAL A 136 9.94 -9.85 -9.81
N SER A 137 9.45 -9.34 -10.94
CA SER A 137 9.96 -8.16 -11.61
C SER A 137 8.81 -7.23 -12.00
N ASP A 138 9.07 -5.92 -12.07
CA ASP A 138 8.17 -4.91 -12.64
C ASP A 138 8.19 -4.88 -14.18
N GLY A 139 8.88 -5.85 -14.81
CA GLY A 139 9.11 -5.92 -16.25
C GLY A 139 10.42 -5.26 -16.70
N SER A 140 11.16 -4.65 -15.80
CA SER A 140 12.50 -4.16 -16.09
C SER A 140 13.46 -5.34 -16.35
N PRO A 141 14.49 -5.17 -17.23
CA PRO A 141 15.51 -6.18 -17.42
C PRO A 141 16.19 -6.51 -16.08
N VAL A 142 16.28 -7.80 -15.76
CA VAL A 142 17.01 -8.25 -14.57
C VAL A 142 18.49 -8.22 -14.90
N GLU A 143 19.25 -7.39 -14.20
CA GLU A 143 20.70 -7.48 -14.24
C GLU A 143 21.10 -8.76 -13.49
N SER A 144 21.63 -9.74 -14.23
CA SER A 144 22.18 -10.96 -13.63
C SER A 144 23.35 -10.57 -12.73
N VAL A 145 23.19 -10.87 -11.45
CA VAL A 145 24.27 -10.74 -10.46
C VAL A 145 25.30 -11.84 -10.65
#